data_a1473ef5d21d57b20973f8c28b9a38ea
#
_entry.id   a1473ef5d21d57b20973f8c28b9a38ea
#
_cell.length_a   1.000
_cell.length_b   1.000
_cell.length_c   1.000
_cell.angle_alpha   90.00
_cell.angle_beta   90.00
_cell.angle_gamma   90.00
#
_symmetry.space_group_name_H-M   'P 1'
#
loop_
_entity.id
_entity.type
_entity.pdbx_description
1 polymer ?
#
loop_
_entity_poly.entity_id
_entity_poly.type
_entity_poly.pdbx_seq_one_letter_code
_entity_poly.pdbx_strand_id
1 'polypeptide(L)' 'MVNGMGSEKPFLSFVIEPDLLKRIDDFRYKQRFPTRAAAIKWLLDFALNQKPAVKQE' A
#
# COMPACT_ATOMS: atom_id res chain seq x y z
N MET A 1 6.74 4.14 24.34
CA MET A 1 6.93 3.68 24.00
C MET A 1 7.35 3.16 23.51
N VAL A 2 7.16 3.03 23.27
CA VAL A 2 7.45 2.44 22.78
C VAL A 2 7.86 1.76 22.52
N ASN A 3 7.71 1.48 22.36
CA ASN A 3 8.06 0.81 22.08
C ASN A 3 8.84 0.33 21.88
N GLY A 4 8.86 0.15 21.94
CA GLY A 4 9.55 -0.19 21.85
C GLY A 4 10.04 -0.72 21.28
N MET A 5 10.06 -1.20 21.41
CA MET A 5 10.49 -1.64 20.63
C MET A 5 10.42 -1.21 19.64
N GLY A 6 10.27 -0.65 19.87
CA GLY A 6 10.18 0.22 18.93
C GLY A 6 10.20 -0.21 17.62
N SER A 7 10.48 -1.23 17.43
CA SER A 7 10.46 -1.73 16.10
C SER A 7 9.08 -2.07 15.65
N GLU A 8 8.13 -1.84 16.48
CA GLU A 8 6.79 -2.17 16.07
C GLU A 8 6.27 -1.19 15.11
N LYS A 9 5.79 -1.68 13.98
CA LYS A 9 5.22 -0.83 12.95
C LYS A 9 3.71 -0.91 13.03
N PRO A 10 3.04 0.19 12.74
CA PRO A 10 1.58 0.15 12.70
C PRO A 10 1.09 -0.89 11.72
N PHE A 11 -0.01 -1.51 12.06
CA PHE A 11 -0.61 -2.52 11.22
C PHE A 11 -1.83 -1.94 10.56
N LEU A 12 -1.97 -2.18 9.26
CA LEU A 12 -3.08 -1.65 8.48
C LEU A 12 -3.74 -2.77 7.71
N SER A 13 -5.05 -2.88 7.83
CA SER A 13 -5.77 -3.87 7.05
C SER A 13 -7.07 -3.29 6.55
N PHE A 14 -7.54 -3.79 5.43
CA PHE A 14 -8.76 -3.31 4.82
C PHE A 14 -9.23 -4.29 3.77
N VAL A 15 -10.51 -4.14 3.41
CA VAL A 15 -11.12 -4.97 2.38
C VAL A 15 -10.93 -4.29 1.04
N ILE A 16 -10.65 -5.08 0.02
CA ILE A 16 -10.39 -4.53 -1.30
C ILE A 16 -11.17 -5.31 -2.34
N GLU A 17 -11.65 -4.62 -3.36
CA GLU A 17 -12.39 -5.27 -4.43
C GLU A 17 -11.49 -6.17 -5.25
N PRO A 18 -12.05 -7.28 -5.78
CA PRO A 18 -11.23 -8.21 -6.56
C PRO A 18 -10.57 -7.58 -7.76
N ASP A 19 -11.24 -6.66 -8.44
CA ASP A 19 -10.67 -6.00 -9.61
C ASP A 19 -9.43 -5.21 -9.26
N LEU A 20 -9.51 -4.47 -8.17
CA LEU A 20 -8.38 -3.66 -7.74
C LEU A 20 -7.23 -4.56 -7.28
N LEU A 21 -7.57 -5.63 -6.59
CA LEU A 21 -6.55 -6.57 -6.14
C LEU A 21 -5.80 -7.14 -7.33
N LYS A 22 -6.53 -7.49 -8.39
CA LYS A 22 -5.90 -8.03 -9.59
C LYS A 22 -4.93 -7.00 -10.21
N ARG A 23 -5.32 -5.75 -10.23
CA ARG A 23 -4.46 -4.70 -10.77
C ARG A 23 -3.20 -4.55 -9.95
N ILE A 24 -3.33 -4.65 -8.64
CA ILE A 24 -2.18 -4.58 -7.76
C ILE A 24 -1.23 -5.76 -8.01
N ASP A 25 -1.81 -6.96 -8.13
CA ASP A 25 -0.98 -8.14 -8.36
C ASP A 25 -0.28 -8.09 -9.70
N ASP A 26 -0.97 -7.59 -10.73
CA ASP A 26 -0.36 -7.42 -12.05
C ASP A 26 0.79 -6.43 -11.99
N PHE A 27 0.59 -5.33 -11.27
CA PHE A 27 1.64 -4.33 -11.10
C PHE A 27 2.84 -4.92 -10.35
N ARG A 28 2.55 -5.63 -9.27
CA ARG A 28 3.60 -6.27 -8.50
C ARG A 28 4.44 -7.19 -9.38
N TYR A 29 3.78 -7.97 -10.18
CA TYR A 29 4.45 -8.94 -11.03
C TYR A 29 5.30 -8.24 -12.09
N LYS A 30 4.72 -7.26 -12.76
CA LYS A 30 5.42 -6.52 -13.80
C LYS A 30 6.64 -5.80 -13.28
N GLN A 31 6.54 -5.20 -12.10
CA GLN A 31 7.60 -4.42 -11.53
C GLN A 31 8.52 -5.26 -10.65
N ARG A 32 8.23 -6.55 -10.54
CA ARG A 32 9.07 -7.50 -9.81
C ARG A 32 9.24 -7.18 -8.34
N PHE A 33 8.18 -6.73 -7.72
CA PHE A 33 8.20 -6.57 -6.28
C PHE A 33 8.19 -7.95 -5.61
N PRO A 34 8.95 -8.13 -4.55
CA PRO A 34 9.04 -9.44 -3.90
C PRO A 34 7.76 -9.85 -3.20
N THR A 35 6.97 -8.88 -2.73
CA THR A 35 5.73 -9.19 -2.05
C THR A 35 4.65 -8.22 -2.45
N ARG A 36 3.40 -8.64 -2.21
CA ARG A 36 2.27 -7.76 -2.46
C ARG A 36 2.37 -6.52 -1.58
N ALA A 37 2.77 -6.71 -0.33
CA ALA A 37 2.89 -5.59 0.59
C ALA A 37 3.89 -4.54 0.08
N ALA A 38 4.99 -4.99 -0.47
CA ALA A 38 5.99 -4.05 -0.99
C ALA A 38 5.41 -3.23 -2.14
N ALA A 39 4.66 -3.87 -3.03
CA ALA A 39 4.04 -3.18 -4.14
C ALA A 39 3.01 -2.17 -3.65
N ILE A 40 2.20 -2.56 -2.69
CA ILE A 40 1.17 -1.68 -2.16
C ILE A 40 1.79 -0.47 -1.47
N LYS A 41 2.81 -0.68 -0.68
CA LYS A 41 3.48 0.42 0.00
C LYS A 41 4.05 1.41 -1.01
N TRP A 42 4.66 0.89 -2.04
CA TRP A 42 5.23 1.74 -3.08
C TRP A 42 4.13 2.57 -3.75
N LEU A 43 3.02 1.92 -4.07
CA LEU A 43 1.91 2.61 -4.72
C LEU A 43 1.31 3.69 -3.84
N LEU A 44 1.14 3.40 -2.56
CA LEU A 44 0.58 4.36 -1.64
C LEU A 44 1.50 5.56 -1.47
N ASP A 45 2.79 5.29 -1.34
CA ASP A 45 3.76 6.36 -1.20
C ASP A 45 3.80 7.22 -2.45
N PHE A 46 3.77 6.58 -3.60
CA PHE A 46 3.75 7.30 -4.87
C PHE A 46 2.53 8.20 -4.97
N ALA A 47 1.36 7.66 -4.65
CA ALA A 47 0.12 8.42 -4.75
C ALA A 47 0.11 9.61 -3.80
N LEU A 48 0.60 9.40 -2.59
CA LEU A 48 0.63 10.48 -1.60
C LEU A 48 1.60 11.57 -1.99
N ASN A 49 2.69 11.20 -2.61
CA ASN A 49 3.67 12.19 -3.08
C ASN A 49 3.12 13.06 -4.19
N GLN A 50 2.08 12.61 -4.88
CA GLN A 50 1.42 13.41 -5.90
C GLN A 50 0.48 14.45 -5.30
N LYS A 51 0.27 14.39 -3.99
CA LYS A 51 -0.60 15.31 -3.28
C LYS A 51 -1.98 15.41 -3.91
N PRO A 52 -2.65 14.27 -4.07
CA PRO A 52 -3.94 14.27 -4.73
C PRO A 52 -5.01 14.96 -3.90
N ALA A 53 -5.89 15.67 -4.57
CA ALA A 53 -7.04 16.27 -3.93
C ALA A 53 -8.25 15.44 -4.32
N VAL A 54 -8.84 14.78 -3.34
CA VAL A 54 -9.95 13.89 -3.60
C VAL A 54 -11.21 14.48 -3.03
N LYS A 55 -12.23 14.52 -3.86
CA LYS A 55 -13.52 14.98 -3.42
C LYS A 55 -14.22 13.87 -2.67
N GLN A 56 -14.70 14.20 -1.47
CA GLN A 56 -15.39 13.22 -0.65
C GLN A 56 -16.82 13.61 -0.43
N GLU A 57 -17.71 12.62 -0.38
CA GLU A 57 -19.13 12.86 -0.18
C GLU A 57 -19.48 13.03 1.27
#